data_415ce9d4bb5edd92520fb0c9dff49b07
#
_entry.id   415ce9d4bb5edd92520fb0c9dff49b07
#
_cell.length_a   1.000
_cell.length_b   1.000
_cell.length_c   1.000
_cell.angle_alpha   90.00
_cell.angle_beta   90.00
_cell.angle_gamma   90.00
#
_symmetry.space_group_name_H-M   'P 1'
#
loop_
_entity.id
_entity.type
_entity.pdbx_description
1 polymer ?
#
loop_
_entity_poly.entity_id
_entity_poly.type
_entity_poly.pdbx_seq_one_letter_code
_entity_poly.pdbx_strand_id
1 'polypeptide(L)'
;MENNALLKAIIDNAIDGIITIDDKATVETINPAACKIFQYTPEEVIGHNVSMLMPNPYRDQHDEYIHRYQRTGVPHIIGIGREVTGLKKNGDKFPFRLGVSEVQFSGRKIYTGIIHDLTREKEAEEQLKEYA
;
A
#
# COMPACT_ATOMS: atom_id res chain seq x y z
N MET A 1 -1.29 -13.24 -23.39
CA MET A 1 -0.22 -12.24 -23.54
C MET A 1 -0.73 -10.82 -23.61
N GLU A 2 -1.72 -10.54 -24.47
CA GLU A 2 -2.32 -9.21 -24.54
C GLU A 2 -2.92 -8.77 -23.21
N ASN A 3 -3.55 -9.71 -22.49
CA ASN A 3 -4.15 -9.40 -21.18
C ASN A 3 -3.12 -8.99 -20.14
N ASN A 4 -1.94 -9.62 -20.15
CA ASN A 4 -0.86 -9.26 -19.23
C ASN A 4 -0.27 -7.89 -19.53
N ALA A 5 -0.12 -7.56 -20.81
CA ALA A 5 0.39 -6.26 -21.23
C ALA A 5 -0.60 -5.14 -20.89
N LEU A 6 -1.91 -5.40 -21.08
CA LEU A 6 -2.95 -4.43 -20.75
C LEU A 6 -3.01 -4.21 -19.23
N LEU A 7 -2.99 -5.28 -18.44
CA LEU A 7 -3.02 -5.18 -16.98
C LEU A 7 -1.81 -4.41 -16.47
N LYS A 8 -0.63 -4.70 -16.99
CA LYS A 8 0.58 -3.97 -16.62
C LYS A 8 0.47 -2.49 -16.96
N ALA A 9 -0.07 -2.16 -18.14
CA ALA A 9 -0.25 -0.76 -18.55
C ALA A 9 -1.21 -0.04 -17.62
N ILE A 10 -2.30 -0.67 -17.19
CA ILE A 10 -3.26 -0.09 -16.25
C ILE A 10 -2.58 0.17 -14.91
N ILE A 11 -1.83 -0.77 -14.39
CA ILE A 11 -1.14 -0.64 -13.11
C ILE A 11 -0.05 0.42 -13.17
N ASP A 12 0.75 0.43 -14.25
CA ASP A 12 1.86 1.37 -14.40
C ASP A 12 1.40 2.80 -14.61
N ASN A 13 0.18 3.00 -15.13
CA ASN A 13 -0.38 4.34 -15.38
C ASN A 13 -1.40 4.76 -14.33
N ALA A 14 -1.63 3.95 -13.31
CA ALA A 14 -2.54 4.31 -12.22
C ALA A 14 -2.02 5.52 -11.45
N ILE A 15 -2.94 6.39 -11.03
CA ILE A 15 -2.61 7.57 -10.21
C ILE A 15 -2.26 7.14 -8.79
N ASP A 16 -3.00 6.17 -8.27
CA ASP A 16 -2.77 5.66 -6.92
C ASP A 16 -1.66 4.62 -6.91
N GLY A 17 -0.99 4.48 -5.76
CA GLY A 17 0.02 3.45 -5.57
C GLY A 17 -0.63 2.07 -5.47
N ILE A 18 -0.01 1.09 -6.12
CA ILE A 18 -0.45 -0.31 -6.07
C ILE A 18 0.76 -1.17 -5.69
N ILE A 19 0.63 -1.89 -4.59
CA ILE A 19 1.69 -2.76 -4.07
C ILE A 19 1.09 -4.14 -3.84
N THR A 20 1.79 -5.19 -4.28
CA THR A 20 1.39 -6.56 -3.93
C THR A 20 2.42 -7.18 -3.01
N ILE A 21 1.93 -7.95 -2.04
CA ILE A 21 2.78 -8.64 -1.07
C ILE A 21 2.35 -10.10 -0.99
N ASP A 22 3.26 -10.96 -0.56
CA ASP A 22 2.96 -12.36 -0.29
C ASP A 22 2.38 -12.53 1.13
N ASP A 23 2.16 -13.77 1.55
CA ASP A 23 1.60 -14.10 2.86
C ASP A 23 2.55 -13.80 4.03
N LYS A 24 3.79 -13.45 3.74
CA LYS A 24 4.78 -13.04 4.75
C LYS A 24 5.02 -11.53 4.74
N ALA A 25 4.18 -10.79 4.01
CA ALA A 25 4.27 -9.34 3.86
C ALA A 25 5.53 -8.89 3.10
N THR A 26 6.11 -9.77 2.30
CA THR A 26 7.23 -9.43 1.42
C THR A 26 6.68 -8.82 0.14
N VAL A 27 7.20 -7.67 -0.26
CA VAL A 27 6.75 -6.96 -1.46
C VAL A 27 7.17 -7.74 -2.71
N GLU A 28 6.20 -8.06 -3.55
CA GLU A 28 6.43 -8.72 -4.83
C GLU A 28 6.42 -7.75 -5.99
N THR A 29 5.50 -6.78 -5.98
CA THR A 29 5.43 -5.75 -7.02
C THR A 29 5.09 -4.40 -6.41
N ILE A 30 5.50 -3.33 -7.11
CA ILE A 30 5.20 -1.95 -6.73
C ILE A 30 5.12 -1.13 -8.02
N ASN A 31 4.05 -0.35 -8.18
CA ASN A 31 3.88 0.43 -9.40
C ASN A 31 4.61 1.78 -9.31
N PRO A 32 4.75 2.52 -10.45
CA PRO A 32 5.46 3.80 -10.45
C PRO A 32 4.86 4.84 -9.51
N ALA A 33 3.53 4.90 -9.38
CA ALA A 33 2.88 5.85 -8.47
C ALA A 33 3.31 5.61 -7.02
N ALA A 34 3.33 4.35 -6.58
CA ALA A 34 3.77 4.01 -5.22
C ALA A 34 5.24 4.35 -5.01
N CYS A 35 6.09 4.13 -6.02
CA CYS A 35 7.49 4.51 -5.96
C CYS A 35 7.65 6.01 -5.76
N LYS A 36 6.86 6.82 -6.46
CA LYS A 36 6.87 8.27 -6.29
C LYS A 36 6.39 8.69 -4.91
N ILE A 37 5.31 8.09 -4.44
CA ILE A 37 4.71 8.43 -3.16
C ILE A 37 5.70 8.19 -2.02
N PHE A 38 6.36 7.03 -2.01
CA PHE A 38 7.28 6.64 -0.93
C PHE A 38 8.73 7.03 -1.20
N GLN A 39 9.07 7.50 -2.41
CA GLN A 39 10.41 7.93 -2.80
C GLN A 39 11.42 6.78 -2.89
N TYR A 40 10.96 5.61 -3.30
CA TYR A 40 11.82 4.44 -3.50
C TYR A 40 11.80 4.01 -4.96
N THR A 41 12.85 3.30 -5.37
CA THR A 41 12.85 2.56 -6.62
C THR A 41 12.27 1.16 -6.37
N PRO A 42 11.79 0.45 -7.41
CA PRO A 42 11.29 -0.91 -7.21
C PRO A 42 12.33 -1.83 -6.58
N GLU A 43 13.57 -1.72 -6.98
CA GLU A 43 14.67 -2.57 -6.49
C GLU A 43 14.92 -2.38 -5.01
N GLU A 44 14.62 -1.21 -4.47
CA GLU A 44 14.79 -0.93 -3.05
C GLU A 44 13.70 -1.56 -2.19
N VAL A 45 12.53 -1.85 -2.77
CA VAL A 45 11.35 -2.30 -2.02
C VAL A 45 11.03 -3.77 -2.27
N ILE A 46 11.12 -4.23 -3.52
CA ILE A 46 10.80 -5.62 -3.88
C ILE A 46 11.72 -6.57 -3.12
N GLY A 47 11.14 -7.60 -2.51
CA GLY A 47 11.89 -8.58 -1.71
C GLY A 47 12.05 -8.19 -0.26
N HIS A 48 11.59 -7.01 0.14
CA HIS A 48 11.64 -6.53 1.52
C HIS A 48 10.25 -6.52 2.14
N ASN A 49 10.20 -6.52 3.46
CA ASN A 49 8.92 -6.45 4.18
C ASN A 49 8.29 -5.09 3.96
N VAL A 50 6.99 -5.08 3.67
CA VAL A 50 6.23 -3.86 3.38
C VAL A 50 6.20 -2.90 4.59
N SER A 51 6.49 -3.39 5.79
CA SER A 51 6.53 -2.57 7.01
C SER A 51 7.56 -1.44 6.94
N MET A 52 8.53 -1.53 6.03
CA MET A 52 9.50 -0.43 5.81
C MET A 52 8.83 0.86 5.36
N LEU A 53 7.61 0.77 4.84
CA LEU A 53 6.86 1.93 4.36
C LEU A 53 6.00 2.56 5.47
N MET A 54 6.13 2.08 6.70
CA MET A 54 5.37 2.55 7.85
C MET A 54 6.29 2.97 8.99
N PRO A 55 5.96 4.06 9.73
CA PRO A 55 6.71 4.42 10.94
C PRO A 55 6.32 3.50 12.10
N ASN A 56 7.17 3.45 13.14
CA ASN A 56 6.79 2.80 14.40
C ASN A 56 5.69 3.62 15.10
N PRO A 57 4.73 3.00 15.78
CA PRO A 57 4.61 1.57 16.09
C PRO A 57 3.91 0.75 15.01
N TYR A 58 3.42 1.37 13.96
CA TYR A 58 2.63 0.70 12.90
C TYR A 58 3.43 -0.38 12.19
N ARG A 59 4.74 -0.22 12.09
CA ARG A 59 5.63 -1.21 11.47
C ARG A 59 5.51 -2.58 12.14
N ASP A 60 5.51 -2.60 13.47
CA ASP A 60 5.47 -3.85 14.23
C ASP A 60 4.08 -4.49 14.22
N GLN A 61 3.03 -3.67 14.11
CA GLN A 61 1.64 -4.15 14.12
C GLN A 61 1.19 -4.73 12.79
N HIS A 62 1.83 -4.37 11.69
CA HIS A 62 1.41 -4.79 10.35
C HIS A 62 1.45 -6.32 10.18
N ASP A 63 2.55 -6.94 10.59
CA ASP A 63 2.70 -8.39 10.48
C ASP A 63 1.63 -9.12 11.29
N GLU A 64 1.29 -8.60 12.47
CA GLU A 64 0.27 -9.18 13.32
C GLU A 64 -1.12 -9.15 12.68
N TYR A 65 -1.46 -8.07 11.97
CA TYR A 65 -2.71 -7.98 11.23
C TYR A 65 -2.82 -9.05 10.15
N ILE A 66 -1.76 -9.26 9.39
CA ILE A 66 -1.73 -10.27 8.34
C ILE A 66 -1.89 -11.67 8.94
N HIS A 67 -1.17 -11.99 10.02
CA HIS A 67 -1.28 -13.27 10.71
C HIS A 67 -2.67 -13.53 11.26
N ARG A 68 -3.29 -12.51 11.84
CA ARG A 68 -4.64 -12.62 12.39
C ARG A 68 -5.65 -12.92 11.30
N TYR A 69 -5.54 -12.26 10.17
CA TYR A 69 -6.39 -12.50 9.01
C TYR A 69 -6.23 -13.93 8.47
N GLN A 70 -5.00 -14.40 8.34
CA GLN A 70 -4.70 -15.74 7.85
C GLN A 70 -5.29 -16.82 8.76
N ARG A 71 -5.31 -16.61 10.07
CA ARG A 71 -5.87 -17.57 11.03
C ARG A 71 -7.39 -17.67 10.93
N THR A 72 -8.07 -16.57 10.66
CA THR A 72 -9.54 -16.59 10.55
C THR A 72 -10.02 -17.21 9.25
N GLY A 73 -9.20 -17.17 8.20
CA GLY A 73 -9.52 -17.78 6.91
C GLY A 73 -10.71 -17.15 6.20
N VAL A 74 -11.13 -15.96 6.57
CA VAL A 74 -12.26 -15.27 5.96
C VAL A 74 -11.74 -14.35 4.86
N PRO A 75 -12.00 -14.70 3.56
CA PRO A 75 -11.58 -13.83 2.46
C PRO A 75 -12.49 -12.60 2.41
N HIS A 76 -11.94 -11.44 2.69
CA HIS A 76 -12.64 -10.17 2.59
C HIS A 76 -11.62 -9.05 2.41
N ILE A 77 -12.12 -7.86 2.16
CA ILE A 77 -11.27 -6.69 2.02
C ILE A 77 -10.83 -6.22 3.39
N ILE A 78 -9.51 -6.08 3.57
CA ILE A 78 -8.91 -5.68 4.84
C ILE A 78 -8.60 -4.19 4.78
N GLY A 79 -9.18 -3.41 5.73
CA GLY A 79 -8.86 -1.99 5.85
C GLY A 79 -9.31 -1.10 4.72
N ILE A 80 -10.50 -1.33 4.15
CA ILE A 80 -11.06 -0.49 3.08
C ILE A 80 -11.20 0.94 3.55
N GLY A 81 -10.62 1.89 2.79
CA GLY A 81 -10.77 3.30 3.05
C GLY A 81 -10.20 3.78 4.38
N ARG A 82 -9.33 3.00 4.97
CA ARG A 82 -8.73 3.34 6.26
C ARG A 82 -7.59 4.33 6.07
N GLU A 83 -7.58 5.39 6.87
CA GLU A 83 -6.49 6.33 6.88
C GLU A 83 -5.36 5.80 7.77
N VAL A 84 -4.15 5.79 7.23
CA VAL A 84 -2.94 5.34 7.94
C VAL A 84 -1.81 6.32 7.66
N THR A 85 -0.72 6.18 8.41
CA THR A 85 0.47 7.02 8.25
C THR A 85 1.55 6.23 7.52
N GLY A 86 2.12 6.82 6.47
CA GLY A 86 3.24 6.26 5.73
C GLY A 86 4.54 6.94 6.07
N LEU A 87 5.65 6.28 5.74
CA LEU A 87 7.01 6.78 5.94
C LEU A 87 7.73 6.79 4.60
N LYS A 88 8.14 7.96 4.14
CA LYS A 88 8.91 8.11 2.93
C LYS A 88 10.39 7.79 3.19
N LYS A 89 11.12 7.51 2.14
CA LYS A 89 12.57 7.21 2.23
C LYS A 89 13.34 8.32 2.95
N ASN A 90 12.95 9.58 2.73
CA ASN A 90 13.62 10.73 3.37
C ASN A 90 13.27 10.93 4.84
N GLY A 91 12.40 10.10 5.41
CA GLY A 91 11.98 10.19 6.80
C GLY A 91 10.70 10.96 7.05
N ASP A 92 10.12 11.58 6.02
CA ASP A 92 8.86 12.31 6.17
C ASP A 92 7.69 11.36 6.35
N LYS A 93 6.77 11.71 7.24
CA LYS A 93 5.51 11.00 7.45
C LYS A 93 4.41 11.70 6.67
N PHE A 94 3.46 10.91 6.18
CA PHE A 94 2.34 11.46 5.42
C PHE A 94 1.09 10.60 5.61
N PRO A 95 -0.11 11.21 5.49
CA PRO A 95 -1.34 10.43 5.58
C PRO A 95 -1.69 9.81 4.23
N PHE A 96 -2.18 8.58 4.24
CA PHE A 96 -2.72 7.97 3.03
C PHE A 96 -3.89 7.07 3.37
N ARG A 97 -4.75 6.85 2.36
CA ARG A 97 -5.87 5.92 2.48
C ARG A 97 -5.43 4.58 1.93
N LEU A 98 -5.65 3.53 2.71
CA LEU A 98 -5.23 2.18 2.35
C LEU A 98 -6.43 1.27 2.16
N GLY A 99 -6.50 0.62 1.01
CA GLY A 99 -7.40 -0.50 0.77
C GLY A 99 -6.56 -1.74 0.55
N VAL A 100 -6.90 -2.84 1.22
CA VAL A 100 -6.18 -4.10 1.06
C VAL A 100 -7.18 -5.19 0.66
N SER A 101 -6.87 -5.95 -0.36
CA SER A 101 -7.66 -7.08 -0.79
C SER A 101 -6.79 -8.33 -0.91
N GLU A 102 -7.40 -9.48 -0.65
CA GLU A 102 -6.74 -10.77 -0.84
C GLU A 102 -7.05 -11.29 -2.23
N VAL A 103 -6.02 -11.81 -2.90
CA VAL A 103 -6.16 -12.47 -4.19
C VAL A 103 -5.53 -13.85 -4.07
N GLN A 104 -6.28 -14.88 -4.48
CA GLN A 104 -5.72 -16.23 -4.58
C GLN A 104 -5.32 -16.48 -6.03
N PHE A 105 -4.07 -16.87 -6.22
CA PHE A 105 -3.55 -17.11 -7.56
C PHE A 105 -2.59 -18.30 -7.51
N SER A 106 -2.89 -19.31 -8.30
CA SER A 106 -2.05 -20.54 -8.41
C SER A 106 -1.73 -21.16 -7.06
N GLY A 107 -2.74 -21.24 -6.16
CA GLY A 107 -2.58 -21.80 -4.83
C GLY A 107 -1.84 -20.92 -3.85
N ARG A 108 -1.53 -19.67 -4.22
CA ARG A 108 -0.87 -18.69 -3.37
C ARG A 108 -1.82 -17.59 -2.95
N LYS A 109 -1.63 -17.09 -1.75
CA LYS A 109 -2.32 -15.89 -1.28
C LYS A 109 -1.46 -14.67 -1.53
N ILE A 110 -2.00 -13.70 -2.23
CA ILE A 110 -1.35 -12.42 -2.51
C ILE A 110 -2.27 -11.32 -2.02
N TYR A 111 -1.71 -10.33 -1.35
CA TYR A 111 -2.47 -9.17 -0.88
C TYR A 111 -2.13 -7.98 -1.76
N THR A 112 -3.16 -7.27 -2.20
CA THR A 112 -3.00 -6.05 -3.00
C THR A 112 -3.34 -4.85 -2.14
N GLY A 113 -2.38 -3.93 -1.96
CA GLY A 113 -2.59 -2.66 -1.28
C GLY A 113 -2.74 -1.55 -2.29
N ILE A 114 -3.81 -0.77 -2.16
CA ILE A 114 -4.02 0.44 -2.95
C ILE A 114 -3.82 1.63 -2.04
N ILE A 115 -2.90 2.53 -2.42
CA ILE A 115 -2.46 3.65 -1.61
C ILE A 115 -2.85 4.95 -2.29
N HIS A 116 -3.70 5.73 -1.63
CA HIS A 116 -4.08 7.06 -2.09
C HIS A 116 -3.48 8.10 -1.13
N ASP A 117 -2.55 8.91 -1.61
CA ASP A 117 -1.91 9.95 -0.82
C ASP A 117 -2.92 11.04 -0.48
N LEU A 118 -3.09 11.31 0.82
CA LEU A 118 -4.05 12.28 1.33
C LEU A 118 -3.43 13.64 1.66
N THR A 119 -2.14 13.84 1.35
CA THR A 119 -1.44 15.08 1.70
C THR A 119 -2.16 16.31 1.16
N ARG A 120 -2.57 16.27 -0.10
CA ARG A 120 -3.22 17.39 -0.76
C ARG A 120 -4.58 17.71 -0.14
N GLU A 121 -5.38 16.67 0.15
CA GLU A 121 -6.70 16.82 0.77
C GLU A 121 -6.59 17.38 2.19
N LYS A 122 -5.61 16.90 2.96
CA LYS A 122 -5.40 17.37 4.33
C LYS A 122 -4.94 18.83 4.37
N GLU A 123 -4.06 19.22 3.46
CA GLU A 123 -3.62 20.62 3.34
C GLU A 123 -4.80 21.53 2.98
N ALA A 124 -5.67 21.10 2.07
CA ALA A 124 -6.85 21.86 1.69
C ALA A 124 -7.83 22.02 2.87
N GLU A 125 -8.01 20.97 3.67
CA GLU A 125 -8.84 21.04 4.88
C GLU A 125 -8.30 22.07 5.88
N GLU A 126 -7.00 22.09 6.10
CA GLU A 126 -6.37 23.04 7.01
C GLU A 126 -6.54 24.47 6.54
N GLN A 127 -6.38 24.72 5.25
CA GLN A 127 -6.60 26.04 4.66
C GLN A 127 -8.03 26.52 4.83
N LEU A 128 -9.00 25.62 4.65
CA LEU A 128 -10.42 25.94 4.85
C LEU A 128 -10.72 26.29 6.29
N LYS A 129 -10.07 25.61 7.25
CA LYS A 129 -10.23 25.91 8.67
C LYS A 129 -9.69 27.27 9.04
N GLU A 130 -8.60 27.71 8.41
CA GLU A 130 -8.00 29.02 8.66
C GLU A 130 -8.91 30.15 8.20
N TYR A 131 -9.70 29.93 7.16
CA TYR A 131 -10.62 30.95 6.62
C TYR A 131 -12.01 30.87 7.23
N ALA A 132 -12.29 29.89 8.03
CA ALA A 132 -13.55 29.76 8.74
C ALA A 132 -13.47 30.49 10.07
#